data_06038096e9a187686ef09c4a64c83e13
#
_entry.id   06038096e9a187686ef09c4a64c83e13
#
_cell.length_a   1.000
_cell.length_b   1.000
_cell.length_c   1.000
_cell.angle_alpha   90.00
_cell.angle_beta   90.00
_cell.angle_gamma   90.00
#
_symmetry.space_group_name_H-M   'P 1'
#
loop_
_entity.id
_entity.type
_entity.pdbx_description
1 polymer ?
#
loop_
_entity_poly.entity_id
_entity_poly.type
_entity_poly.pdbx_seq_one_letter_code
_entity_poly.pdbx_strand_id
1 'polypeptide(L)'
;MLKRTIAACFLMASLSTWIPAQEPKLESDREKASYLIGRNIGETINRDGIELSIENLVIGLREGLTGKDSRITEADAMKVMEKFQAEMQKQAESKAASAG
;
A
#
# COMPACT_ATOMS: atom_id res chain seq x y z
N MET A 1 -7.49 -54.12 -32.17
CA MET A 1 -7.45 -53.54 -31.99
C MET A 1 -7.41 -52.71 -31.11
N LEU A 2 -7.10 -52.32 -30.54
CA LEU A 2 -7.09 -51.61 -29.63
C LEU A 2 -6.80 -50.38 -29.55
N LYS A 3 -7.16 -49.73 -29.14
CA LYS A 3 -6.99 -48.61 -29.04
C LYS A 3 -6.84 -48.07 -28.05
N ARG A 4 -6.26 -47.66 -27.65
CA ARG A 4 -6.06 -47.10 -26.73
C ARG A 4 -6.21 -45.86 -26.70
N THR A 5 -6.56 -45.33 -26.21
CA THR A 5 -6.83 -44.19 -26.12
C THR A 5 -6.30 -43.66 -25.04
N ILE A 6 -5.54 -42.90 -25.02
CA ILE A 6 -4.95 -42.35 -24.17
C ILE A 6 -5.60 -41.30 -23.76
N ALA A 7 -6.17 -41.35 -22.83
CA ALA A 7 -6.68 -40.31 -22.20
C ALA A 7 -5.64 -39.49 -21.74
N ALA A 8 -5.39 -38.61 -22.35
CA ALA A 8 -4.48 -37.70 -21.96
C ALA A 8 -5.09 -36.98 -20.88
N CYS A 9 -4.81 -37.36 -19.79
CA CYS A 9 -5.17 -36.65 -18.78
C CYS A 9 -4.48 -35.45 -18.70
N PHE A 10 -5.02 -34.45 -19.05
CA PHE A 10 -4.55 -33.28 -18.95
C PHE A 10 -4.82 -32.80 -17.72
N LEU A 11 -4.09 -33.03 -16.81
CA LEU A 11 -3.97 -32.34 -15.75
C LEU A 11 -3.61 -31.04 -16.02
N MET A 12 -4.45 -30.23 -16.29
CA MET A 12 -4.22 -28.94 -16.23
C MET A 12 -4.16 -28.65 -14.87
N ALA A 13 -3.12 -28.84 -14.31
CA ALA A 13 -2.84 -28.27 -13.09
C ALA A 13 -2.98 -26.81 -13.30
N SER A 14 -4.05 -26.32 -12.93
CA SER A 14 -4.14 -24.92 -12.94
C SER A 14 -3.29 -24.54 -11.81
N LEU A 15 -2.12 -24.26 -12.07
CA LEU A 15 -1.28 -23.64 -11.24
C LEU A 15 -1.81 -22.31 -11.03
N SER A 16 -2.59 -22.20 -10.04
CA SER A 16 -2.81 -20.87 -9.59
C SER A 16 -1.46 -20.47 -9.11
N THR A 17 -0.79 -19.78 -9.91
CA THR A 17 0.45 -19.25 -9.53
C THR A 17 0.18 -18.23 -8.52
N TRP A 18 0.27 -18.67 -7.34
CA TRP A 18 0.28 -17.78 -6.26
C TRP A 18 1.65 -17.21 -6.35
N ILE A 19 1.78 -16.06 -6.89
CA ILE A 19 3.04 -15.40 -6.87
C ILE A 19 3.12 -14.69 -5.57
N PRO A 20 3.90 -15.17 -4.66
CA PRO A 20 4.09 -14.43 -3.43
C PRO A 20 4.71 -13.11 -3.83
N ALA A 21 4.25 -12.05 -3.24
CA ALA A 21 4.83 -10.76 -3.47
C ALA A 21 6.32 -10.94 -3.34
N GLN A 22 7.03 -10.77 -4.43
CA GLN A 22 8.46 -10.92 -4.40
C GLN A 22 9.02 -9.89 -3.47
N GLU A 23 9.85 -10.34 -2.58
CA GLU A 23 10.55 -9.41 -1.74
C GLU A 23 11.36 -8.49 -2.63
N PRO A 24 11.23 -7.19 -2.45
CA PRO A 24 11.99 -6.27 -3.27
C PRO A 24 13.48 -6.42 -3.00
N LYS A 25 14.26 -6.24 -4.03
CA LYS A 25 15.71 -6.32 -3.87
C LYS A 25 16.20 -5.04 -3.23
N LEU A 26 17.15 -5.20 -2.34
CA LEU A 26 17.77 -4.06 -1.69
C LEU A 26 19.27 -4.09 -1.98
N GLU A 27 19.60 -4.00 -3.25
CA GLU A 27 20.99 -4.09 -3.67
C GLU A 27 21.59 -2.78 -4.13
N SER A 28 20.86 -2.04 -4.93
CA SER A 28 21.35 -0.76 -5.44
C SER A 28 21.07 0.36 -4.45
N ASP A 29 21.80 1.43 -4.58
CA ASP A 29 21.57 2.60 -3.73
C ASP A 29 20.18 3.16 -3.91
N ARG A 30 19.66 3.12 -5.12
CA ARG A 30 18.31 3.60 -5.39
C ARG A 30 17.26 2.73 -4.72
N GLU A 31 17.47 1.43 -4.72
CA GLU A 31 16.56 0.51 -4.05
C GLU A 31 16.56 0.72 -2.55
N LYS A 32 17.75 0.90 -2.00
CA LYS A 32 17.89 1.15 -0.58
C LYS A 32 17.29 2.49 -0.17
N ALA A 33 17.51 3.52 -0.99
CA ALA A 33 16.94 4.84 -0.73
C ALA A 33 15.41 4.80 -0.75
N SER A 34 14.84 4.07 -1.70
CA SER A 34 13.39 3.91 -1.79
C SER A 34 12.84 3.26 -0.53
N TYR A 35 13.50 2.21 -0.06
CA TYR A 35 13.10 1.52 1.15
C TYR A 35 13.18 2.46 2.36
N LEU A 36 14.26 3.22 2.46
CA LEU A 36 14.45 4.12 3.60
C LEU A 36 13.42 5.26 3.62
N ILE A 37 13.04 5.75 2.44
CA ILE A 37 11.99 6.75 2.34
C ILE A 37 10.67 6.16 2.86
N GLY A 38 10.36 4.95 2.45
CA GLY A 38 9.17 4.27 2.95
C GLY A 38 9.19 4.06 4.45
N ARG A 39 10.33 3.63 4.98
CA ARG A 39 10.48 3.45 6.41
C ARG A 39 10.27 4.75 7.17
N ASN A 40 10.82 5.83 6.66
CA ASN A 40 10.69 7.13 7.29
C ASN A 40 9.23 7.57 7.38
N ILE A 41 8.50 7.37 6.29
CA ILE A 41 7.06 7.67 6.27
C ILE A 41 6.33 6.80 7.29
N GLY A 42 6.62 5.51 7.30
CA GLY A 42 5.97 4.59 8.23
C GLY A 42 6.28 4.90 9.68
N GLU A 43 7.51 5.25 9.98
CA GLU A 43 7.91 5.61 11.34
C GLU A 43 7.20 6.88 11.82
N THR A 44 7.03 7.85 10.92
CA THR A 44 6.31 9.07 11.26
C THR A 44 4.85 8.77 11.56
N ILE A 45 4.23 7.97 10.73
CA ILE A 45 2.83 7.55 10.91
C ILE A 45 2.68 6.83 12.26
N ASN A 46 3.59 5.92 12.53
CA ASN A 46 3.55 5.15 13.77
C ASN A 46 3.77 6.04 15.00
N ARG A 47 4.74 6.92 14.93
CA ARG A 47 5.06 7.80 16.05
C ARG A 47 3.92 8.74 16.37
N ASP A 48 3.28 9.28 15.33
CA ASP A 48 2.20 10.23 15.50
C ASP A 48 0.86 9.56 15.78
N GLY A 49 0.81 8.24 15.72
CA GLY A 49 -0.40 7.49 16.01
C GLY A 49 -1.50 7.70 14.99
N ILE A 50 -1.11 7.94 13.75
CA ILE A 50 -2.07 8.17 12.70
C ILE A 50 -2.62 6.86 12.19
N GLU A 51 -3.93 6.73 12.15
CA GLU A 51 -4.54 5.54 11.57
C GLU A 51 -4.80 5.76 10.10
N LEU A 52 -4.08 5.04 9.27
CA LEU A 52 -4.25 5.12 7.84
C LEU A 52 -4.41 3.73 7.25
N SER A 53 -5.13 3.65 6.16
CA SER A 53 -5.21 2.42 5.39
C SER A 53 -3.97 2.34 4.51
N ILE A 54 -3.07 1.45 4.86
CA ILE A 54 -1.82 1.28 4.11
C ILE A 54 -2.12 0.83 2.68
N GLU A 55 -3.13 0.00 2.50
CA GLU A 55 -3.51 -0.46 1.18
C GLU A 55 -3.90 0.71 0.28
N ASN A 56 -4.72 1.61 0.80
CA ASN A 56 -5.13 2.77 0.02
C ASN A 56 -3.99 3.76 -0.19
N LEU A 57 -3.10 3.87 0.79
CA LEU A 57 -1.93 4.71 0.66
C LEU A 57 -1.04 4.23 -0.50
N VAL A 58 -0.84 2.92 -0.58
CA VAL A 58 -0.04 2.33 -1.66
C VAL A 58 -0.70 2.54 -3.01
N ILE A 59 -2.02 2.38 -3.09
CA ILE A 59 -2.76 2.61 -4.32
C ILE A 59 -2.60 4.07 -4.76
N GLY A 60 -2.79 5.00 -3.84
CA GLY A 60 -2.64 6.41 -4.14
C GLY A 60 -1.24 6.75 -4.61
N LEU A 61 -0.24 6.20 -3.95
CA LEU A 61 1.15 6.41 -4.35
C LEU A 61 1.39 5.91 -5.78
N ARG A 62 0.92 4.71 -6.06
CA ARG A 62 1.09 4.11 -7.39
C ARG A 62 0.40 4.91 -8.48
N GLU A 63 -0.83 5.31 -8.23
CA GLU A 63 -1.59 6.08 -9.22
C GLU A 63 -1.01 7.47 -9.40
N GLY A 64 -0.55 8.08 -8.34
CA GLY A 64 0.11 9.37 -8.44
C GLY A 64 1.38 9.30 -9.26
N LEU A 65 2.17 8.25 -9.06
CA LEU A 65 3.40 8.07 -9.82
C LEU A 65 3.16 7.79 -11.30
N THR A 66 2.03 7.16 -11.63
CA THR A 66 1.72 6.83 -13.01
C THR A 66 0.85 7.88 -13.70
N GLY A 67 0.53 8.95 -13.00
CA GLY A 67 -0.23 10.05 -13.59
C GLY A 67 -1.71 9.76 -13.84
N LYS A 68 -2.27 8.82 -13.10
CA LYS A 68 -3.69 8.55 -13.23
C LYS A 68 -4.50 9.63 -12.56
N ASP A 69 -5.69 9.86 -13.08
CA ASP A 69 -6.60 10.81 -12.47
C ASP A 69 -7.05 10.31 -11.09
N SER A 70 -7.26 11.25 -10.19
CA SER A 70 -7.70 10.90 -8.86
C SER A 70 -9.10 10.30 -8.90
N ARG A 71 -9.34 9.33 -8.03
CA ARG A 71 -10.67 8.73 -7.88
C ARG A 71 -11.59 9.59 -7.04
N ILE A 72 -11.03 10.59 -6.37
CA ILE A 72 -11.77 11.49 -5.49
C ILE A 72 -11.73 12.86 -6.12
N THR A 73 -12.88 13.52 -6.16
CA THR A 73 -12.95 14.87 -6.74
C THR A 73 -12.18 15.84 -5.85
N GLU A 74 -11.77 16.94 -6.46
CA GLU A 74 -11.02 17.95 -5.73
C GLU A 74 -11.80 18.50 -4.54
N ALA A 75 -13.09 18.73 -4.70
CA ALA A 75 -13.94 19.24 -3.63
C ALA A 75 -14.02 18.25 -2.47
N ASP A 76 -14.21 16.97 -2.79
CA ASP A 76 -14.27 15.94 -1.74
C ASP A 76 -12.92 15.76 -1.08
N ALA A 77 -11.84 15.84 -1.85
CA ALA A 77 -10.50 15.73 -1.30
C ALA A 77 -10.23 16.82 -0.27
N MET A 78 -10.66 18.04 -0.57
CA MET A 78 -10.48 19.15 0.37
C MET A 78 -11.23 18.91 1.68
N LYS A 79 -12.46 18.44 1.58
CA LYS A 79 -13.26 18.15 2.77
C LYS A 79 -12.64 17.06 3.62
N VAL A 80 -12.18 16.00 2.97
CA VAL A 80 -11.56 14.88 3.67
C VAL A 80 -10.29 15.34 4.38
N MET A 81 -9.46 16.11 3.66
CA MET A 81 -8.20 16.56 4.25
C MET A 81 -8.42 17.56 5.39
N GLU A 82 -9.45 18.39 5.30
CA GLU A 82 -9.78 19.29 6.41
C GLU A 82 -10.15 18.50 7.66
N LYS A 83 -10.97 17.47 7.51
CA LYS A 83 -11.35 16.62 8.62
C LYS A 83 -10.14 15.91 9.20
N PHE A 84 -9.30 15.40 8.33
CA PHE A 84 -8.11 14.68 8.74
C PHE A 84 -7.17 15.58 9.53
N GLN A 85 -6.95 16.80 9.06
CA GLN A 85 -6.10 17.76 9.76
C GLN A 85 -6.66 18.12 11.12
N ALA A 86 -7.98 18.26 11.21
CA ALA A 86 -8.63 18.55 12.49
C ALA A 86 -8.44 17.41 13.48
N GLU A 87 -8.55 16.17 13.00
CA GLU A 87 -8.32 15.00 13.83
C GLU A 87 -6.88 14.94 14.31
N MET A 88 -5.95 15.22 13.41
CA MET A 88 -4.54 15.20 13.73
C MET A 88 -4.20 16.26 14.79
N GLN A 89 -4.79 17.43 14.65
CA GLN A 89 -4.58 18.50 15.61
C GLN A 89 -5.11 18.11 16.97
N LYS A 90 -6.30 17.48 16.99
CA LYS A 90 -6.90 17.03 18.23
C LYS A 90 -6.03 15.98 18.91
N GLN A 91 -5.49 15.05 18.15
CA GLN A 91 -4.61 14.04 18.68
C GLN A 91 -3.33 14.64 19.25
N ALA A 92 -2.76 15.62 18.55
CA ALA A 92 -1.55 16.28 19.01
C ALA A 92 -1.79 17.01 20.32
N GLU A 93 -2.93 17.68 20.43
CA GLU A 93 -3.30 18.38 21.67
C GLU A 93 -3.53 17.39 22.81
N SER A 94 -4.18 16.28 22.54
CA SER A 94 -4.40 15.24 23.52
C SER A 94 -3.08 14.64 24.01
N LYS A 95 -2.16 14.42 23.11
CA LYS A 95 -0.86 13.88 23.45
C LYS A 95 -0.06 14.88 24.27
N ALA A 96 -0.09 16.14 23.89
CA ALA A 96 0.60 17.20 24.63
C ALA A 96 0.04 17.33 26.03
N ALA A 97 -1.28 17.23 26.19
CA ALA A 97 -1.93 17.30 27.48
C ALA A 97 -1.58 16.11 28.37
N SER A 98 -1.43 14.92 27.78
CA SER A 98 -1.11 13.74 28.58
C SER A 98 0.40 13.60 28.85
N ALA A 99 1.22 14.32 28.15
CA ALA A 99 2.67 14.27 28.34
C ALA A 99 3.15 15.24 29.44
N GLY A 100 2.25 16.04 29.95
CA GLY A 100 2.62 17.01 30.98
C GLY A 100 2.85 16.40 32.36
#